data_e19a6132dbc0bdf25bac2488b25e33ef
#
_entry.id   e19a6132dbc0bdf25bac2488b25e33ef
#
_cell.length_a   1.000
_cell.length_b   1.000
_cell.length_c   1.000
_cell.angle_alpha   90.00
_cell.angle_beta   90.00
_cell.angle_gamma   90.00
#
_symmetry.space_group_name_H-M   'P 1'
#
loop_
_entity.id
_entity.type
_entity.pdbx_description
1 polymer ?
#
loop_
_entity_poly.entity_id
_entity_poly.type
_entity_poly.pdbx_seq_one_letter_code
_entity_poly.pdbx_strand_id
1 'polypeptide(L)'
;MKRSLVIIITCFISLQFSYAQNFGDFPVIEKTKLLNDLEILYQGLDKFHSGMYWYTTNYSVDSAFQKIRSEITKDLNVLEFHKLIAPLVALSREGHTKIYRPETVIEKLNTDIKLLPLILTFLGNELFVVKNGSGFQDFALEGKQIESINGETPIAIVRNIGSLFATDGFVETSKYSDLSGFNFSVYYFYYYGLVDQFEIKFKENTEPIIIKSLTTKNIIQNQKDRLKKLAIVEKEDLLEYKVLENSIAYLGINDFHNQNIEEHSKEKNLKSFLERSFKSIKENNIQTLIVDVSKNGGGSEGNEGLLYSYFGEDYQKYKKVKAKTQNAILDNGVDKPITLKTFGFFERTFTYKKMEDGSLERKQWLGPGLRAFKKEPKNKFTGKVYVIISPKTYSGASEFSNMMYTKDLATFVGQETGGGYLGNTSGYSQKVVLPNSKIKVAIPALQFIMNVEPKLPFGRGVIPHYKVIPTFEQYISGENASVEYILKQLKNDL
;
A
#
# COMPACT_ATOMS: atom_id res chain seq x y z
N MET A 1 3.06 67.33 -16.34
CA MET A 1 3.70 66.57 -15.24
C MET A 1 3.40 65.07 -15.45
N LYS A 2 4.37 64.34 -16.02
CA LYS A 2 4.29 62.89 -16.21
C LYS A 2 4.91 62.24 -14.98
N ARG A 3 4.12 61.48 -14.21
CA ARG A 3 4.64 60.64 -13.11
C ARG A 3 5.05 59.27 -13.67
N SER A 4 6.36 59.02 -13.69
CA SER A 4 6.92 57.72 -14.02
C SER A 4 6.75 56.81 -12.82
N LEU A 5 6.03 55.68 -13.00
CA LEU A 5 5.89 54.63 -12.03
C LEU A 5 7.08 53.69 -12.17
N VAL A 6 7.98 53.68 -11.18
CA VAL A 6 9.09 52.71 -11.11
C VAL A 6 8.57 51.47 -10.43
N ILE A 7 8.42 50.38 -11.19
CA ILE A 7 8.09 49.04 -10.67
C ILE A 7 9.42 48.38 -10.28
N ILE A 8 9.67 48.24 -8.98
CA ILE A 8 10.77 47.44 -8.46
C ILE A 8 10.32 45.98 -8.47
N ILE A 9 10.82 45.23 -9.45
CA ILE A 9 10.66 43.73 -9.46
C ILE A 9 11.73 43.17 -8.54
N THR A 10 11.34 42.79 -7.33
CA THR A 10 12.17 42.00 -6.41
C THR A 10 12.19 40.58 -6.89
N CYS A 11 13.21 40.17 -7.63
CA CYS A 11 13.48 38.76 -7.91
C CYS A 11 13.90 38.07 -6.61
N PHE A 12 13.00 37.29 -6.03
CA PHE A 12 13.37 36.28 -5.07
C PHE A 12 14.12 35.16 -5.81
N ILE A 13 15.46 35.27 -5.83
CA ILE A 13 16.32 34.12 -6.16
C ILE A 13 16.25 33.18 -4.96
N SER A 14 15.42 32.15 -5.06
CA SER A 14 15.50 30.99 -4.18
C SER A 14 16.83 30.30 -4.49
N LEU A 15 17.84 30.56 -3.68
CA LEU A 15 19.07 29.78 -3.65
C LEU A 15 18.67 28.37 -3.18
N GLN A 16 18.40 27.47 -4.14
CA GLN A 16 18.39 26.05 -3.87
C GLN A 16 19.84 25.64 -3.56
N PHE A 17 20.20 25.62 -2.29
CA PHE A 17 21.41 24.95 -1.84
C PHE A 17 21.24 23.47 -2.17
N SER A 18 21.79 23.03 -3.28
CA SER A 18 21.97 21.63 -3.60
C SER A 18 23.07 21.10 -2.67
N TYR A 19 22.71 20.80 -1.44
CA TYR A 19 23.58 19.99 -0.58
C TYR A 19 23.78 18.66 -1.28
N ALA A 20 25.02 18.28 -1.54
CA ALA A 20 25.33 16.93 -1.99
C ALA A 20 24.75 15.95 -0.95
N GLN A 21 23.75 15.18 -1.36
CA GLN A 21 23.08 14.25 -0.46
C GLN A 21 24.07 13.16 -0.04
N ASN A 22 24.30 13.04 1.27
CA ASN A 22 25.16 12.03 1.85
C ASN A 22 24.27 10.85 2.29
N PHE A 23 24.41 9.71 1.63
CA PHE A 23 23.70 8.48 2.00
C PHE A 23 24.49 7.57 2.93
N GLY A 24 25.66 7.98 3.38
CA GLY A 24 26.55 7.20 4.22
C GLY A 24 27.61 6.41 3.43
N ASP A 25 28.42 5.67 4.16
CA ASP A 25 29.53 4.89 3.62
C ASP A 25 29.03 3.54 3.07
N PHE A 26 28.67 3.53 1.78
CA PHE A 26 28.35 2.32 1.03
C PHE A 26 29.33 2.14 -0.12
N PRO A 27 29.62 0.88 -0.52
CA PRO A 27 30.50 0.61 -1.66
C PRO A 27 30.03 1.34 -2.92
N VAL A 28 30.97 2.01 -3.58
CA VAL A 28 30.75 2.71 -4.83
C VAL A 28 30.80 1.69 -5.98
N ILE A 29 29.85 1.82 -6.90
CA ILE A 29 29.69 0.94 -8.07
C ILE A 29 30.04 1.75 -9.31
N GLU A 30 30.87 1.18 -10.17
CA GLU A 30 31.31 1.83 -11.40
C GLU A 30 30.13 2.18 -12.31
N LYS A 31 30.18 3.34 -12.95
CA LYS A 31 29.17 3.83 -13.90
C LYS A 31 28.75 2.79 -14.94
N THR A 32 29.72 2.08 -15.53
CA THR A 32 29.45 1.05 -16.56
C THR A 32 28.59 -0.10 -16.03
N LYS A 33 28.84 -0.51 -14.79
CA LYS A 33 28.09 -1.55 -14.09
C LYS A 33 26.67 -1.07 -13.73
N LEU A 34 26.52 0.20 -13.33
CA LEU A 34 25.21 0.80 -13.04
C LEU A 34 24.35 0.91 -14.30
N LEU A 35 24.95 1.29 -15.43
CA LEU A 35 24.25 1.33 -16.73
C LEU A 35 23.79 -0.05 -17.17
N ASN A 36 24.59 -1.10 -16.91
CA ASN A 36 24.17 -2.49 -17.16
C ASN A 36 22.99 -2.91 -16.26
N ASP A 37 23.03 -2.56 -14.97
CA ASP A 37 21.93 -2.84 -14.05
C ASP A 37 20.64 -2.12 -14.47
N LEU A 38 20.73 -0.87 -14.92
CA LEU A 38 19.59 -0.10 -15.43
C LEU A 38 18.97 -0.77 -16.67
N GLU A 39 19.79 -1.25 -17.59
CA GLU A 39 19.32 -1.96 -18.79
C GLU A 39 18.58 -3.25 -18.43
N ILE A 40 19.14 -4.05 -17.50
CA ILE A 40 18.52 -5.30 -17.02
C ILE A 40 17.18 -4.99 -16.33
N LEU A 41 17.09 -3.92 -15.54
CA LEU A 41 15.86 -3.47 -14.91
C LEU A 41 14.79 -3.12 -15.94
N TYR A 42 15.14 -2.27 -16.91
CA TYR A 42 14.23 -1.82 -17.95
C TYR A 42 13.68 -3.00 -18.76
N GLN A 43 14.57 -3.90 -19.23
CA GLN A 43 14.18 -5.10 -19.94
C GLN A 43 13.32 -6.04 -19.10
N GLY A 44 13.61 -6.16 -17.80
CA GLY A 44 12.82 -6.97 -16.87
C GLY A 44 11.41 -6.44 -16.71
N LEU A 45 11.24 -5.13 -16.51
CA LEU A 45 9.93 -4.47 -16.43
C LEU A 45 9.15 -4.64 -17.73
N ASP A 46 9.78 -4.35 -18.87
CA ASP A 46 9.12 -4.49 -20.18
C ASP A 46 8.72 -5.94 -20.46
N LYS A 47 9.58 -6.92 -20.20
CA LYS A 47 9.36 -8.31 -20.54
C LYS A 47 8.36 -9.04 -19.65
N PHE A 48 8.37 -8.75 -18.34
CA PHE A 48 7.64 -9.58 -17.37
C PHE A 48 6.39 -8.92 -16.79
N HIS A 49 6.33 -7.57 -16.72
CA HIS A 49 5.24 -6.87 -16.06
C HIS A 49 4.00 -6.76 -16.94
N SER A 50 2.99 -7.58 -16.69
CA SER A 50 1.78 -7.66 -17.54
C SER A 50 0.92 -6.40 -17.51
N GLY A 51 0.96 -5.61 -16.43
CA GLY A 51 0.24 -4.35 -16.26
C GLY A 51 1.10 -3.09 -16.46
N MET A 52 2.36 -3.18 -16.92
CA MET A 52 3.29 -2.05 -16.98
C MET A 52 2.71 -0.83 -17.67
N TYR A 53 1.95 -1.06 -18.72
CA TYR A 53 1.38 -0.01 -19.57
C TYR A 53 -0.14 0.19 -19.34
N TRP A 54 -0.65 -0.24 -18.19
CA TRP A 54 -2.06 -0.05 -17.87
C TRP A 54 -2.40 1.41 -17.52
N TYR A 55 -1.52 2.05 -16.74
CA TYR A 55 -1.69 3.42 -16.24
C TYR A 55 -0.62 4.39 -16.75
N THR A 56 0.35 3.90 -17.50
CA THR A 56 1.42 4.71 -18.11
C THR A 56 1.62 4.31 -19.56
N THR A 57 2.32 5.13 -20.35
CA THR A 57 2.62 4.85 -21.76
C THR A 57 4.04 4.32 -21.93
N ASN A 58 4.27 3.55 -23.01
CA ASN A 58 5.62 3.13 -23.38
C ASN A 58 6.55 4.35 -23.47
N TYR A 59 6.08 5.42 -24.13
CA TYR A 59 6.85 6.66 -24.25
C TYR A 59 7.29 7.24 -22.92
N SER A 60 6.41 7.23 -21.90
CA SER A 60 6.75 7.74 -20.56
C SER A 60 7.83 6.88 -19.89
N VAL A 61 7.75 5.56 -20.06
CA VAL A 61 8.73 4.61 -19.49
C VAL A 61 10.08 4.74 -20.19
N ASP A 62 10.08 4.82 -21.53
CA ASP A 62 11.28 5.00 -22.34
C ASP A 62 11.95 6.35 -22.03
N SER A 63 11.16 7.41 -21.94
CA SER A 63 11.66 8.75 -21.59
C SER A 63 12.31 8.76 -20.21
N ALA A 64 11.67 8.12 -19.20
CA ALA A 64 12.25 8.00 -17.87
C ALA A 64 13.54 7.17 -17.87
N PHE A 65 13.58 6.05 -18.60
CA PHE A 65 14.78 5.26 -18.77
C PHE A 65 15.95 6.07 -19.37
N GLN A 66 15.71 6.78 -20.48
CA GLN A 66 16.73 7.62 -21.13
C GLN A 66 17.20 8.76 -20.22
N LYS A 67 16.30 9.38 -19.49
CA LYS A 67 16.63 10.41 -18.49
C LYS A 67 17.57 9.84 -17.42
N ILE A 68 17.20 8.73 -16.79
CA ILE A 68 18.03 8.08 -15.75
C ILE A 68 19.40 7.70 -16.32
N ARG A 69 19.43 7.11 -17.52
CA ARG A 69 20.66 6.78 -18.21
C ARG A 69 21.59 7.99 -18.39
N SER A 70 21.05 9.15 -18.74
CA SER A 70 21.81 10.39 -18.87
C SER A 70 22.28 10.99 -17.55
N GLU A 71 21.56 10.74 -16.45
CA GLU A 71 21.91 11.20 -15.11
C GLU A 71 23.01 10.35 -14.45
N ILE A 72 23.23 9.12 -14.89
CA ILE A 72 24.35 8.27 -14.44
C ILE A 72 25.63 8.75 -15.11
N THR A 73 26.20 9.86 -14.64
CA THR A 73 27.40 10.48 -15.22
C THR A 73 28.70 10.04 -14.56
N LYS A 74 28.64 9.49 -13.33
CA LYS A 74 29.75 9.05 -12.46
C LYS A 74 29.41 7.75 -11.75
N ASP A 75 30.37 7.22 -11.03
CA ASP A 75 30.20 6.11 -10.11
C ASP A 75 29.29 6.55 -8.96
N LEU A 76 28.39 5.67 -8.51
CA LEU A 76 27.41 5.93 -7.45
C LEU A 76 27.42 4.82 -6.42
N ASN A 77 27.06 5.13 -5.18
CA ASN A 77 26.74 4.08 -4.23
C ASN A 77 25.33 3.50 -4.47
N VAL A 78 25.02 2.41 -3.80
CA VAL A 78 23.76 1.66 -4.01
C VAL A 78 22.51 2.48 -3.69
N LEU A 79 22.56 3.41 -2.74
CA LEU A 79 21.40 4.23 -2.39
C LEU A 79 21.19 5.40 -3.35
N GLU A 80 22.27 6.02 -3.82
CA GLU A 80 22.21 7.01 -4.91
C GLU A 80 21.59 6.38 -6.16
N PHE A 81 22.06 5.18 -6.53
CA PHE A 81 21.51 4.45 -7.67
C PHE A 81 20.06 4.03 -7.44
N HIS A 82 19.72 3.51 -6.25
CA HIS A 82 18.33 3.17 -5.90
C HIS A 82 17.39 4.36 -6.06
N LYS A 83 17.80 5.54 -5.56
CA LYS A 83 17.00 6.78 -5.68
C LYS A 83 16.73 7.15 -7.14
N LEU A 84 17.70 6.93 -8.04
CA LEU A 84 17.53 7.20 -9.46
C LEU A 84 16.58 6.23 -10.14
N ILE A 85 16.68 4.93 -9.85
CA ILE A 85 15.94 3.89 -10.58
C ILE A 85 14.55 3.58 -9.98
N ALA A 86 14.32 3.85 -8.70
CA ALA A 86 13.04 3.55 -8.04
C ALA A 86 11.83 4.25 -8.70
N PRO A 87 11.92 5.51 -9.17
CA PRO A 87 10.85 6.15 -9.93
C PRO A 87 10.49 5.42 -11.23
N LEU A 88 11.44 4.78 -11.91
CA LEU A 88 11.16 3.96 -13.11
C LEU A 88 10.28 2.75 -12.75
N VAL A 89 10.58 2.08 -11.64
CA VAL A 89 9.76 0.98 -11.11
C VAL A 89 8.37 1.48 -10.72
N ALA A 90 8.29 2.66 -10.09
CA ALA A 90 7.04 3.27 -9.65
C ALA A 90 6.11 3.67 -10.80
N LEU A 91 6.62 3.86 -12.03
CA LEU A 91 5.81 4.10 -13.22
C LEU A 91 4.89 2.92 -13.58
N SER A 92 5.14 1.72 -13.05
CA SER A 92 4.20 0.59 -13.18
C SER A 92 2.82 0.91 -12.60
N ARG A 93 2.74 1.81 -11.61
CA ARG A 93 1.51 2.15 -10.88
C ARG A 93 0.75 0.93 -10.38
N GLU A 94 1.51 -0.05 -9.88
CA GLU A 94 1.04 -1.34 -9.39
C GLU A 94 1.74 -1.68 -8.07
N GLY A 95 1.03 -1.60 -6.97
CA GLY A 95 1.59 -1.72 -5.63
C GLY A 95 2.20 -3.09 -5.31
N HIS A 96 1.94 -4.13 -6.11
CA HIS A 96 2.64 -5.43 -5.99
C HIS A 96 4.02 -5.42 -6.65
N THR A 97 4.37 -4.38 -7.43
CA THR A 97 5.71 -4.18 -7.97
C THR A 97 6.60 -3.56 -6.89
N LYS A 98 7.57 -4.30 -6.40
CA LYS A 98 8.40 -3.90 -5.26
C LYS A 98 9.86 -3.80 -5.65
N ILE A 99 10.53 -2.76 -5.17
CA ILE A 99 11.98 -2.61 -5.26
C ILE A 99 12.59 -2.75 -3.86
N TYR A 100 13.54 -3.68 -3.70
CA TYR A 100 14.16 -4.00 -2.43
C TYR A 100 15.63 -3.62 -2.46
N ARG A 101 16.10 -3.02 -1.38
CA ARG A 101 17.51 -2.70 -1.18
C ARG A 101 18.28 -3.96 -0.81
N PRO A 102 19.60 -3.98 -1.08
CA PRO A 102 20.46 -5.09 -0.63
C PRO A 102 20.44 -5.27 0.88
N GLU A 103 20.71 -6.47 1.35
CA GLU A 103 20.75 -6.83 2.78
C GLU A 103 21.70 -5.91 3.57
N THR A 104 22.87 -5.58 2.99
CA THR A 104 23.84 -4.66 3.60
C THR A 104 23.28 -3.28 3.94
N VAL A 105 22.29 -2.79 3.17
CA VAL A 105 21.60 -1.53 3.48
C VAL A 105 20.66 -1.72 4.67
N ILE A 106 19.97 -2.85 4.72
CA ILE A 106 19.04 -3.18 5.82
C ILE A 106 19.80 -3.36 7.14
N GLU A 107 20.95 -4.05 7.10
CA GLU A 107 21.82 -4.21 8.26
C GLU A 107 22.30 -2.87 8.81
N LYS A 108 22.82 -1.98 7.95
CA LYS A 108 23.25 -0.63 8.38
C LYS A 108 22.10 0.24 8.90
N LEU A 109 20.89 0.12 8.36
CA LEU A 109 19.70 0.80 8.91
C LEU A 109 19.40 0.38 10.35
N ASN A 110 19.65 -0.88 10.66
CA ASN A 110 19.41 -1.40 12.01
C ASN A 110 20.51 -1.04 13.01
N THR A 111 21.72 -0.74 12.55
CA THR A 111 22.90 -0.52 13.40
C THR A 111 23.39 0.92 13.44
N ASP A 112 23.71 1.49 12.28
CA ASP A 112 24.55 2.68 12.15
C ASP A 112 23.81 3.93 11.67
N ILE A 113 22.80 3.72 10.77
CA ILE A 113 22.07 4.82 10.17
C ILE A 113 21.22 5.52 11.20
N LYS A 114 21.40 6.83 11.29
CA LYS A 114 20.57 7.68 12.14
C LYS A 114 19.36 8.20 11.37
N LEU A 115 18.19 8.11 11.99
CA LEU A 115 16.90 8.42 11.41
C LEU A 115 16.14 9.46 12.23
N LEU A 116 15.08 10.03 11.69
CA LEU A 116 14.11 10.84 12.44
C LEU A 116 13.51 9.97 13.56
N PRO A 117 13.71 10.33 14.86
CA PRO A 117 13.32 9.47 15.97
C PRO A 117 11.85 9.65 16.38
N LEU A 118 10.96 9.84 15.41
CA LEU A 118 9.53 9.97 15.63
C LEU A 118 8.78 8.88 14.85
N ILE A 119 7.77 8.29 15.48
CA ILE A 119 6.78 7.47 14.79
C ILE A 119 5.64 8.39 14.41
N LEU A 120 5.40 8.51 13.12
CA LEU A 120 4.44 9.44 12.54
C LEU A 120 3.25 8.69 11.93
N THR A 121 2.09 9.33 11.87
CA THR A 121 0.95 8.80 11.13
C THR A 121 0.27 9.89 10.32
N PHE A 122 -0.27 9.51 9.17
CA PHE A 122 -1.14 10.37 8.41
C PHE A 122 -2.60 10.07 8.75
N LEU A 123 -3.34 11.12 9.09
CA LEU A 123 -4.80 11.11 9.16
C LEU A 123 -5.32 12.00 8.04
N GLY A 124 -5.80 11.37 6.96
CA GLY A 124 -5.95 12.06 5.68
C GLY A 124 -4.60 12.46 5.11
N ASN A 125 -4.37 13.75 4.93
CA ASN A 125 -3.11 14.35 4.47
C ASN A 125 -2.38 15.14 5.58
N GLU A 126 -2.84 15.08 6.79
CA GLU A 126 -2.24 15.71 7.96
C GLU A 126 -1.33 14.73 8.70
N LEU A 127 -0.16 15.19 9.13
CA LEU A 127 0.88 14.36 9.74
C LEU A 127 0.96 14.61 11.24
N PHE A 128 0.85 13.54 12.03
CA PHE A 128 0.85 13.59 13.50
C PHE A 128 1.96 12.74 14.09
N VAL A 129 2.45 13.14 15.26
CA VAL A 129 3.38 12.35 16.06
C VAL A 129 2.59 11.33 16.87
N VAL A 130 2.83 10.05 16.63
CA VAL A 130 2.25 8.94 17.42
C VAL A 130 3.11 8.58 18.61
N LYS A 131 4.45 8.49 18.40
CA LYS A 131 5.40 8.16 19.47
C LYS A 131 6.67 8.98 19.30
N ASN A 132 7.19 9.49 20.40
CA ASN A 132 8.44 10.19 20.46
C ASN A 132 9.56 9.23 20.94
N GLY A 133 10.52 8.95 20.08
CA GLY A 133 11.73 8.17 20.37
C GLY A 133 13.00 9.03 20.48
N SER A 134 12.88 10.37 20.53
CA SER A 134 14.03 11.28 20.57
C SER A 134 14.76 11.34 21.90
N GLY A 135 14.14 10.83 22.98
CA GLY A 135 14.67 10.97 24.34
C GLY A 135 14.38 12.34 24.99
N PHE A 136 13.77 13.29 24.28
CA PHE A 136 13.26 14.52 24.88
C PHE A 136 12.15 14.18 25.87
N GLN A 137 12.36 14.50 27.14
CA GLN A 137 11.38 14.22 28.20
C GLN A 137 10.46 15.40 28.49
N ASP A 138 10.89 16.62 28.15
CA ASP A 138 10.26 17.85 28.61
C ASP A 138 9.05 18.30 27.79
N PHE A 139 8.79 17.68 26.62
CA PHE A 139 7.64 18.02 25.80
C PHE A 139 6.88 16.77 25.36
N ALA A 140 5.59 16.74 25.64
CA ALA A 140 4.67 15.80 24.99
C ALA A 140 4.57 16.18 23.51
N LEU A 141 5.24 15.41 22.64
CA LEU A 141 5.14 15.59 21.19
C LEU A 141 4.00 14.77 20.58
N GLU A 142 3.57 13.74 21.29
CA GLU A 142 2.49 12.88 20.86
C GLU A 142 1.18 13.67 20.70
N GLY A 143 0.51 13.47 19.58
CA GLY A 143 -0.71 14.19 19.20
C GLY A 143 -0.47 15.49 18.46
N LYS A 144 0.74 16.03 18.46
CA LYS A 144 1.02 17.26 17.74
C LYS A 144 1.00 17.05 16.24
N GLN A 145 0.34 17.97 15.54
CA GLN A 145 0.31 18.03 14.10
C GLN A 145 1.57 18.72 13.57
N ILE A 146 2.26 18.07 12.64
CA ILE A 146 3.46 18.62 11.98
C ILE A 146 3.04 19.54 10.85
N GLU A 147 3.51 20.77 10.87
CA GLU A 147 3.36 21.77 9.81
C GLU A 147 4.46 21.62 8.76
N SER A 148 5.72 21.47 9.20
CA SER A 148 6.86 21.22 8.30
C SER A 148 8.00 20.45 8.98
N ILE A 149 8.83 19.80 8.14
CA ILE A 149 10.09 19.16 8.52
C ILE A 149 11.17 19.74 7.61
N ASN A 150 12.20 20.36 8.19
CA ASN A 150 13.28 21.04 7.45
C ASN A 150 12.72 22.03 6.38
N GLY A 151 11.67 22.75 6.73
CA GLY A 151 11.01 23.72 5.87
C GLY A 151 10.05 23.16 4.82
N GLU A 152 9.98 21.83 4.63
CA GLU A 152 9.05 21.22 3.69
C GLU A 152 7.75 20.75 4.38
N THR A 153 6.61 20.99 3.71
CA THR A 153 5.31 20.50 4.21
C THR A 153 5.18 18.98 4.06
N PRO A 154 4.38 18.29 4.90
CA PRO A 154 4.14 16.85 4.77
C PRO A 154 3.70 16.42 3.37
N ILE A 155 2.87 17.20 2.70
CA ILE A 155 2.41 16.92 1.31
C ILE A 155 3.59 16.96 0.33
N ALA A 156 4.49 17.94 0.44
CA ALA A 156 5.67 18.04 -0.41
C ALA A 156 6.62 16.86 -0.17
N ILE A 157 6.84 16.49 1.11
CA ILE A 157 7.65 15.33 1.48
C ILE A 157 7.05 14.05 0.90
N VAL A 158 5.74 13.81 1.05
CA VAL A 158 5.07 12.62 0.48
C VAL A 158 5.19 12.56 -1.03
N ARG A 159 5.09 13.69 -1.72
CA ARG A 159 5.31 13.76 -3.18
C ARG A 159 6.71 13.29 -3.56
N ASN A 160 7.72 13.73 -2.80
CA ASN A 160 9.12 13.40 -3.02
C ASN A 160 9.40 11.93 -2.71
N ILE A 161 9.18 11.50 -1.47
CA ILE A 161 9.49 10.13 -1.02
C ILE A 161 8.56 9.08 -1.62
N GLY A 162 7.30 9.44 -1.92
CA GLY A 162 6.31 8.58 -2.60
C GLY A 162 6.63 8.32 -4.08
N SER A 163 7.64 8.98 -4.65
CA SER A 163 8.18 8.63 -5.97
C SER A 163 9.03 7.36 -5.96
N LEU A 164 9.45 6.89 -4.78
CA LEU A 164 10.33 5.74 -4.62
C LEU A 164 9.62 4.38 -4.63
N PHE A 165 8.29 4.36 -4.68
CA PHE A 165 7.51 3.12 -4.70
C PHE A 165 6.20 3.28 -5.47
N ALA A 166 5.70 2.16 -5.99
CA ALA A 166 4.44 2.12 -6.73
C ALA A 166 3.23 1.96 -5.78
N THR A 167 2.10 2.55 -6.15
CA THR A 167 0.77 2.30 -5.62
C THR A 167 -0.17 1.98 -6.79
N ASP A 168 -1.35 1.40 -6.55
CA ASP A 168 -2.25 1.04 -7.65
C ASP A 168 -2.83 2.28 -8.33
N GLY A 169 -2.67 2.34 -9.64
CA GLY A 169 -3.24 3.37 -10.49
C GLY A 169 -2.88 4.80 -10.05
N PHE A 170 -3.91 5.59 -9.75
CA PHE A 170 -3.81 6.98 -9.31
C PHE A 170 -4.30 7.15 -7.86
N VAL A 171 -4.21 6.09 -7.05
CA VAL A 171 -4.59 6.11 -5.63
C VAL A 171 -3.49 6.78 -4.82
N GLU A 172 -3.71 8.05 -4.45
CA GLU A 172 -2.74 8.81 -3.66
C GLU A 172 -2.83 8.51 -2.15
N THR A 173 -4.00 8.13 -1.66
CA THR A 173 -4.22 7.85 -0.22
C THR A 173 -3.34 6.72 0.31
N SER A 174 -3.01 5.74 -0.53
CA SER A 174 -2.10 4.64 -0.19
C SER A 174 -0.71 5.13 0.17
N LYS A 175 -0.19 6.17 -0.51
CA LYS A 175 1.15 6.72 -0.22
C LYS A 175 1.23 7.25 1.21
N TYR A 176 0.19 7.94 1.66
CA TYR A 176 0.13 8.44 3.03
C TYR A 176 0.07 7.29 4.05
N SER A 177 -0.74 6.26 3.75
CA SER A 177 -0.85 5.08 4.61
C SER A 177 0.47 4.29 4.68
N ASP A 178 1.12 4.04 3.54
CA ASP A 178 2.36 3.27 3.43
C ASP A 178 3.54 3.98 4.11
N LEU A 179 3.51 5.32 4.14
CA LEU A 179 4.51 6.15 4.82
C LEU A 179 4.22 6.37 6.30
N SER A 180 3.08 5.92 6.82
CA SER A 180 2.80 5.98 8.25
C SER A 180 3.68 4.99 9.05
N GLY A 181 3.85 5.26 10.33
CA GLY A 181 4.71 4.48 11.21
C GLY A 181 6.20 4.83 11.06
N PHE A 182 7.06 3.86 11.28
CA PHE A 182 8.51 4.01 11.15
C PHE A 182 8.96 4.13 9.68
N ASN A 183 8.11 3.71 8.74
CA ASN A 183 8.40 3.81 7.31
C ASN A 183 8.69 5.25 6.87
N PHE A 184 8.02 6.25 7.47
CA PHE A 184 8.29 7.65 7.15
C PHE A 184 9.78 7.98 7.28
N SER A 185 10.37 7.67 8.43
CA SER A 185 11.77 7.97 8.73
C SER A 185 12.74 7.23 7.80
N VAL A 186 12.43 5.98 7.47
CA VAL A 186 13.24 5.14 6.57
C VAL A 186 13.17 5.68 5.13
N TYR A 187 11.99 5.98 4.62
CA TYR A 187 11.85 6.54 3.26
C TYR A 187 12.34 7.97 3.15
N TYR A 188 12.23 8.76 4.24
CA TYR A 188 12.85 10.08 4.31
C TYR A 188 14.36 9.96 4.09
N PHE A 189 15.03 9.04 4.81
CA PHE A 189 16.46 8.76 4.59
C PHE A 189 16.75 8.31 3.15
N TYR A 190 15.95 7.44 2.56
CA TYR A 190 16.18 6.97 1.20
C TYR A 190 16.07 8.06 0.13
N TYR A 191 15.33 9.12 0.41
CA TYR A 191 15.18 10.22 -0.52
C TYR A 191 16.13 11.38 -0.22
N TYR A 192 16.23 11.79 1.05
CA TYR A 192 17.00 12.98 1.46
C TYR A 192 18.43 12.67 1.92
N GLY A 193 18.76 11.40 2.22
CA GLY A 193 20.06 11.00 2.77
C GLY A 193 20.14 11.16 4.29
N LEU A 194 21.37 11.16 4.81
CA LEU A 194 21.66 11.38 6.22
C LEU A 194 21.38 12.82 6.62
N VAL A 195 20.69 12.98 7.72
CA VAL A 195 20.36 14.26 8.34
C VAL A 195 20.75 14.18 9.82
N ASP A 196 21.62 15.07 10.30
CA ASP A 196 22.09 15.05 11.69
C ASP A 196 21.03 15.54 12.67
N GLN A 197 20.19 16.49 12.22
CA GLN A 197 19.11 17.05 13.03
C GLN A 197 17.96 17.48 12.13
N PHE A 198 16.76 17.40 12.65
CA PHE A 198 15.52 17.80 12.01
C PHE A 198 14.97 19.07 12.67
N GLU A 199 14.70 20.09 11.87
CA GLU A 199 13.90 21.22 12.27
C GLU A 199 12.43 20.90 12.04
N ILE A 200 11.66 20.79 13.12
CA ILE A 200 10.23 20.42 13.05
C ILE A 200 9.38 21.56 13.58
N LYS A 201 8.51 22.07 12.73
CA LYS A 201 7.49 23.04 13.08
C LYS A 201 6.16 22.32 13.29
N PHE A 202 5.55 22.56 14.44
CA PHE A 202 4.22 22.07 14.76
C PHE A 202 3.19 23.18 14.54
N LYS A 203 1.96 22.81 14.20
CA LYS A 203 0.88 23.75 13.90
C LYS A 203 0.52 24.64 15.10
N GLU A 204 0.65 24.09 16.31
CA GLU A 204 0.35 24.77 17.55
C GLU A 204 1.52 25.63 18.08
N ASN A 205 2.71 25.51 17.51
CA ASN A 205 3.91 26.19 18.00
C ASN A 205 4.29 27.33 17.05
N THR A 206 4.73 28.46 17.61
CA THR A 206 5.28 29.59 16.83
C THR A 206 6.67 29.28 16.29
N GLU A 207 7.51 28.65 17.09
CA GLU A 207 8.91 28.34 16.79
C GLU A 207 9.11 26.85 16.52
N PRO A 208 9.97 26.48 15.55
CA PRO A 208 10.32 25.09 15.30
C PRO A 208 11.19 24.56 16.45
N ILE A 209 11.19 23.23 16.59
CA ILE A 209 12.10 22.54 17.52
C ILE A 209 13.14 21.73 16.72
N ILE A 210 14.33 21.60 17.31
CA ILE A 210 15.42 20.83 16.71
C ILE A 210 15.49 19.47 17.37
N ILE A 211 15.34 18.42 16.58
CA ILE A 211 15.43 17.03 17.04
C ILE A 211 16.63 16.36 16.36
N LYS A 212 17.58 15.85 17.15
CA LYS A 212 18.73 15.09 16.64
C LYS A 212 18.31 13.74 16.11
N SER A 213 18.90 13.32 15.01
CA SER A 213 18.73 11.97 14.46
C SER A 213 19.34 10.91 15.40
N LEU A 214 18.72 9.73 15.46
CA LEU A 214 19.15 8.63 16.32
C LEU A 214 19.17 7.30 15.53
N THR A 215 20.03 6.37 15.96
CA THR A 215 20.01 5.01 15.43
C THR A 215 18.72 4.29 15.81
N THR A 216 18.29 3.34 14.99
CA THR A 216 17.10 2.51 15.26
C THR A 216 17.14 1.90 16.67
N LYS A 217 18.31 1.42 17.12
CA LYS A 217 18.49 0.87 18.47
C LYS A 217 18.13 1.88 19.56
N ASN A 218 18.62 3.12 19.45
CA ASN A 218 18.36 4.17 20.42
C ASN A 218 16.90 4.62 20.40
N ILE A 219 16.30 4.72 19.21
CA ILE A 219 14.86 5.04 19.05
C ILE A 219 14.00 3.99 19.77
N ILE A 220 14.27 2.70 19.54
CA ILE A 220 13.54 1.60 20.20
C ILE A 220 13.73 1.63 21.71
N GLN A 221 14.95 1.87 22.19
CA GLN A 221 15.23 1.93 23.63
C GLN A 221 14.45 3.07 24.30
N ASN A 222 14.51 4.27 23.72
CA ASN A 222 13.77 5.42 24.22
C ASN A 222 12.26 5.18 24.26
N GLN A 223 11.71 4.49 23.25
CA GLN A 223 10.29 4.12 23.20
C GLN A 223 9.91 3.09 24.27
N LYS A 224 10.76 2.06 24.51
CA LYS A 224 10.51 1.04 25.54
C LYS A 224 10.41 1.66 26.93
N ASP A 225 11.25 2.64 27.23
CA ASP A 225 11.27 3.33 28.51
C ASP A 225 9.99 4.18 28.71
N ARG A 226 9.40 4.69 27.62
CA ARG A 226 8.10 5.38 27.63
C ARG A 226 6.91 4.42 27.66
N LEU A 227 6.96 3.32 26.90
CA LEU A 227 5.86 2.31 26.80
C LEU A 227 5.61 1.59 28.12
N LYS A 228 6.58 1.53 29.04
CA LYS A 228 6.33 1.07 30.43
C LYS A 228 5.28 1.92 31.16
N LYS A 229 4.95 3.11 30.64
CA LYS A 229 3.97 4.04 31.22
C LYS A 229 2.67 4.12 30.41
N LEU A 230 2.59 3.54 29.22
CA LEU A 230 1.41 3.56 28.37
C LEU A 230 0.76 2.17 28.35
N ALA A 231 -0.55 2.12 28.49
CA ALA A 231 -1.31 0.87 28.40
C ALA A 231 -0.98 0.13 27.10
N ILE A 232 -0.75 -1.19 27.21
CA ILE A 232 -0.54 -2.06 26.07
C ILE A 232 -1.86 -2.08 25.28
N VAL A 233 -1.83 -1.64 24.03
CA VAL A 233 -2.95 -1.87 23.11
C VAL A 233 -3.06 -3.39 22.97
N GLU A 234 -4.19 -3.96 23.38
CA GLU A 234 -4.46 -5.39 23.19
C GLU A 234 -4.29 -5.73 21.71
N LYS A 235 -3.74 -6.92 21.45
CA LYS A 235 -3.60 -7.44 20.08
C LYS A 235 -4.98 -7.57 19.47
N GLU A 236 -5.28 -6.78 18.44
CA GLU A 236 -6.56 -6.84 17.75
C GLU A 236 -6.77 -8.23 17.14
N ASP A 237 -7.95 -8.80 17.33
CA ASP A 237 -8.33 -10.05 16.68
C ASP A 237 -8.38 -9.85 15.15
N LEU A 238 -7.88 -10.83 14.40
CA LEU A 238 -7.95 -10.79 12.94
C LEU A 238 -9.39 -10.91 12.42
N LEU A 239 -10.26 -11.58 13.18
CA LEU A 239 -11.66 -11.81 12.86
C LEU A 239 -12.52 -11.50 14.08
N GLU A 240 -13.46 -10.59 13.94
CA GLU A 240 -14.35 -10.16 15.01
C GLU A 240 -15.81 -10.18 14.56
N TYR A 241 -16.71 -10.76 15.37
CA TYR A 241 -18.15 -10.62 15.22
C TYR A 241 -18.76 -10.19 16.55
N LYS A 242 -19.55 -9.14 16.52
CA LYS A 242 -20.30 -8.66 17.69
C LYS A 242 -21.62 -8.03 17.29
N VAL A 243 -22.64 -8.22 18.13
CA VAL A 243 -23.89 -7.45 18.07
C VAL A 243 -23.64 -6.13 18.79
N LEU A 244 -23.95 -5.00 18.12
CA LEU A 244 -23.72 -3.65 18.66
C LEU A 244 -24.95 -3.13 19.38
N GLU A 245 -26.08 -3.07 18.67
CA GLU A 245 -27.37 -2.61 19.18
C GLU A 245 -28.46 -3.49 18.53
N ASN A 246 -29.57 -3.67 19.20
CA ASN A 246 -30.76 -4.49 18.88
C ASN A 246 -30.78 -5.31 17.56
N SER A 247 -30.63 -4.67 16.40
CA SER A 247 -30.64 -5.33 15.08
C SER A 247 -29.41 -4.97 14.22
N ILE A 248 -28.34 -4.45 14.83
CA ILE A 248 -27.11 -4.03 14.16
C ILE A 248 -25.97 -4.93 14.63
N ALA A 249 -25.22 -5.50 13.70
CA ALA A 249 -24.00 -6.25 14.01
C ALA A 249 -22.79 -5.72 13.25
N TYR A 250 -21.61 -5.99 13.81
CA TYR A 250 -20.30 -5.69 13.26
C TYR A 250 -19.57 -7.00 12.93
N LEU A 251 -18.96 -7.03 11.74
CA LEU A 251 -18.17 -8.13 11.23
C LEU A 251 -16.81 -7.57 10.76
N GLY A 252 -15.79 -7.65 11.60
CA GLY A 252 -14.42 -7.24 11.31
C GLY A 252 -13.62 -8.37 10.69
N ILE A 253 -13.00 -8.13 9.54
CA ILE A 253 -12.16 -9.08 8.83
C ILE A 253 -10.87 -8.36 8.45
N ASN A 254 -9.84 -8.49 9.29
CA ASN A 254 -8.58 -7.75 9.16
C ASN A 254 -7.54 -8.47 8.28
N ASP A 255 -7.77 -9.75 7.94
CA ASP A 255 -6.86 -10.54 7.10
C ASP A 255 -7.63 -11.61 6.32
N PHE A 256 -7.17 -11.90 5.10
CA PHE A 256 -7.64 -13.02 4.28
C PHE A 256 -6.61 -14.15 4.17
N HIS A 257 -5.44 -14.08 4.80
CA HIS A 257 -4.48 -15.18 4.80
C HIS A 257 -4.94 -16.30 5.75
N ASN A 258 -5.25 -17.47 5.20
CA ASN A 258 -5.70 -18.61 6.01
C ASN A 258 -4.67 -19.02 7.07
N GLN A 259 -3.38 -18.97 6.76
CA GLN A 259 -2.31 -19.28 7.72
C GLN A 259 -2.30 -18.27 8.88
N ASN A 260 -2.39 -16.97 8.62
CA ASN A 260 -2.43 -15.95 9.68
C ASN A 260 -3.66 -16.11 10.57
N ILE A 261 -4.82 -16.44 9.95
CA ILE A 261 -6.07 -16.70 10.69
C ILE A 261 -5.88 -17.88 11.63
N GLU A 262 -5.33 -19.00 11.16
CA GLU A 262 -5.07 -20.19 11.97
C GLU A 262 -4.08 -19.93 13.12
N GLU A 263 -3.00 -19.18 12.85
CA GLU A 263 -1.93 -18.93 13.83
C GLU A 263 -2.27 -17.82 14.84
N HIS A 264 -3.09 -16.83 14.45
CA HIS A 264 -3.27 -15.60 15.20
C HIS A 264 -4.72 -15.23 15.53
N SER A 265 -5.68 -16.09 15.24
CA SER A 265 -7.06 -15.93 15.68
C SER A 265 -7.53 -17.16 16.46
N LYS A 266 -8.74 -17.10 17.01
CA LYS A 266 -9.41 -18.27 17.64
C LYS A 266 -10.10 -19.18 16.60
N GLU A 267 -10.06 -18.79 15.33
CA GLU A 267 -10.76 -19.44 14.24
C GLU A 267 -9.81 -20.34 13.43
N LYS A 268 -10.29 -21.50 13.02
CA LYS A 268 -9.54 -22.41 12.17
C LYS A 268 -9.27 -21.83 10.76
N ASN A 269 -10.25 -21.10 10.22
CA ASN A 269 -10.19 -20.45 8.91
C ASN A 269 -11.36 -19.49 8.74
N LEU A 270 -11.30 -18.64 7.70
CA LEU A 270 -12.34 -17.67 7.41
C LEU A 270 -13.73 -18.33 7.19
N LYS A 271 -13.76 -19.50 6.55
CA LYS A 271 -15.03 -20.17 6.25
C LYS A 271 -15.81 -20.54 7.52
N SER A 272 -15.15 -21.16 8.51
CA SER A 272 -15.79 -21.52 9.79
C SER A 272 -16.28 -20.30 10.56
N PHE A 273 -15.50 -19.21 10.53
CA PHE A 273 -15.89 -17.94 11.12
C PHE A 273 -17.15 -17.37 10.47
N LEU A 274 -17.20 -17.29 9.13
CA LEU A 274 -18.36 -16.78 8.41
C LEU A 274 -19.61 -17.64 8.62
N GLU A 275 -19.48 -18.98 8.55
CA GLU A 275 -20.60 -19.90 8.80
C GLU A 275 -21.23 -19.67 10.18
N ARG A 276 -20.41 -19.52 11.22
CA ARG A 276 -20.85 -19.24 12.60
C ARG A 276 -21.46 -17.84 12.72
N SER A 277 -20.81 -16.83 12.18
CA SER A 277 -21.26 -15.44 12.26
C SER A 277 -22.60 -15.22 11.55
N PHE A 278 -22.75 -15.74 10.32
CA PHE A 278 -24.01 -15.60 9.57
C PHE A 278 -25.15 -16.46 10.11
N LYS A 279 -24.84 -17.57 10.81
CA LYS A 279 -25.84 -18.28 11.60
C LYS A 279 -26.36 -17.41 12.74
N SER A 280 -25.46 -16.78 13.49
CA SER A 280 -25.81 -15.88 14.59
C SER A 280 -26.56 -14.63 14.11
N ILE A 281 -26.16 -14.04 12.97
CA ILE A 281 -26.86 -12.93 12.33
C ILE A 281 -28.32 -13.27 12.08
N LYS A 282 -28.60 -14.47 11.55
CA LYS A 282 -29.96 -14.94 11.29
C LYS A 282 -30.74 -15.21 12.58
N GLU A 283 -30.13 -15.87 13.56
CA GLU A 283 -30.77 -16.20 14.84
C GLU A 283 -31.13 -14.94 15.65
N ASN A 284 -30.32 -13.89 15.57
CA ASN A 284 -30.55 -12.61 16.25
C ASN A 284 -31.35 -11.60 15.40
N ASN A 285 -31.91 -12.01 14.25
CA ASN A 285 -32.71 -11.16 13.37
C ASN A 285 -32.02 -9.81 13.04
N ILE A 286 -30.70 -9.84 12.77
CA ILE A 286 -29.92 -8.66 12.41
C ILE A 286 -30.43 -8.09 11.09
N GLN A 287 -30.73 -6.80 11.07
CA GLN A 287 -31.25 -6.07 9.90
C GLN A 287 -30.16 -5.21 9.22
N THR A 288 -29.16 -4.80 9.99
CA THR A 288 -28.03 -4.00 9.49
C THR A 288 -26.70 -4.64 9.85
N LEU A 289 -25.86 -4.86 8.83
CA LEU A 289 -24.53 -5.44 9.02
C LEU A 289 -23.46 -4.45 8.60
N ILE A 290 -22.52 -4.18 9.49
CA ILE A 290 -21.32 -3.39 9.24
C ILE A 290 -20.16 -4.38 9.00
N VAL A 291 -19.66 -4.43 7.76
CA VAL A 291 -18.51 -5.26 7.38
C VAL A 291 -17.28 -4.37 7.32
N ASP A 292 -16.30 -4.62 8.17
CA ASP A 292 -15.08 -3.83 8.24
C ASP A 292 -13.90 -4.59 7.61
N VAL A 293 -13.42 -4.08 6.48
CA VAL A 293 -12.21 -4.57 5.80
C VAL A 293 -11.14 -3.46 5.73
N SER A 294 -11.26 -2.44 6.56
CA SER A 294 -10.38 -1.28 6.54
C SER A 294 -8.92 -1.58 6.91
N LYS A 295 -8.64 -2.70 7.58
CA LYS A 295 -7.29 -3.15 7.94
C LYS A 295 -6.82 -4.33 7.08
N ASN A 296 -7.63 -4.79 6.14
CA ASN A 296 -7.38 -6.01 5.38
C ASN A 296 -6.54 -5.74 4.12
N GLY A 297 -5.30 -6.21 4.12
CA GLY A 297 -4.37 -6.13 3.00
C GLY A 297 -4.58 -7.18 1.90
N GLY A 298 -5.59 -8.03 2.00
CA GLY A 298 -5.82 -9.15 1.10
C GLY A 298 -5.40 -10.49 1.71
N GLY A 299 -5.02 -11.46 0.88
CA GLY A 299 -4.55 -12.75 1.36
C GLY A 299 -4.84 -13.91 0.41
N SER A 300 -5.31 -15.04 0.97
CA SER A 300 -5.57 -16.28 0.21
C SER A 300 -6.69 -16.08 -0.81
N GLU A 301 -6.40 -16.35 -2.08
CA GLU A 301 -7.36 -16.25 -3.18
C GLU A 301 -8.59 -17.11 -2.90
N GLY A 302 -9.77 -16.53 -3.13
CA GLY A 302 -11.07 -17.15 -2.92
C GLY A 302 -11.78 -16.73 -1.63
N ASN A 303 -11.06 -16.23 -0.62
CA ASN A 303 -11.66 -15.75 0.63
C ASN A 303 -12.52 -14.51 0.43
N GLU A 304 -12.12 -13.60 -0.47
CA GLU A 304 -12.89 -12.44 -0.91
C GLU A 304 -14.21 -12.85 -1.58
N GLY A 305 -14.15 -13.88 -2.42
CA GLY A 305 -15.33 -14.45 -3.07
C GLY A 305 -16.24 -15.19 -2.11
N LEU A 306 -15.66 -15.93 -1.15
CA LEU A 306 -16.41 -16.58 -0.08
C LEU A 306 -17.20 -15.57 0.75
N LEU A 307 -16.58 -14.46 1.16
CA LEU A 307 -17.25 -13.38 1.88
C LEU A 307 -18.38 -12.77 1.02
N TYR A 308 -18.07 -12.44 -0.25
CA TYR A 308 -19.05 -11.89 -1.19
C TYR A 308 -20.29 -12.78 -1.34
N SER A 309 -20.13 -14.11 -1.34
CA SER A 309 -21.24 -15.04 -1.53
C SER A 309 -22.37 -14.92 -0.51
N TYR A 310 -22.10 -14.35 0.65
CA TYR A 310 -23.13 -14.09 1.69
C TYR A 310 -24.02 -12.89 1.38
N PHE A 311 -23.66 -12.07 0.40
CA PHE A 311 -24.37 -10.83 0.05
C PHE A 311 -24.93 -10.87 -1.38
N GLY A 312 -24.10 -11.25 -2.34
CA GLY A 312 -24.40 -11.21 -3.75
C GLY A 312 -24.92 -12.53 -4.31
N GLU A 313 -25.38 -12.47 -5.55
CA GLU A 313 -25.67 -13.65 -6.38
C GLU A 313 -24.43 -14.11 -7.13
N ASP A 314 -24.57 -15.13 -7.98
CA ASP A 314 -23.49 -15.60 -8.84
C ASP A 314 -22.83 -14.44 -9.58
N TYR A 315 -21.52 -14.30 -9.39
CA TYR A 315 -20.74 -13.23 -9.99
C TYR A 315 -19.38 -13.73 -10.49
N GLN A 316 -19.09 -13.43 -11.75
CA GLN A 316 -17.78 -13.67 -12.32
C GLN A 316 -16.82 -12.55 -11.90
N LYS A 317 -15.85 -12.85 -11.03
CA LYS A 317 -14.94 -11.86 -10.45
C LYS A 317 -14.06 -11.17 -11.50
N TYR A 318 -13.44 -11.94 -12.38
CA TYR A 318 -12.54 -11.42 -13.41
C TYR A 318 -13.15 -11.51 -14.80
N LYS A 319 -13.05 -10.43 -15.54
CA LYS A 319 -13.31 -10.39 -16.98
C LYS A 319 -12.21 -11.12 -17.74
N LYS A 320 -10.95 -10.90 -17.35
CA LYS A 320 -9.76 -11.51 -17.95
C LYS A 320 -8.62 -11.61 -16.93
N VAL A 321 -7.75 -12.60 -17.12
CA VAL A 321 -6.45 -12.71 -16.45
C VAL A 321 -5.40 -12.88 -17.55
N LYS A 322 -4.43 -11.98 -17.60
CA LYS A 322 -3.42 -11.93 -18.66
C LYS A 322 -2.01 -12.12 -18.09
N ALA A 323 -1.10 -12.66 -18.90
CA ALA A 323 0.32 -12.67 -18.67
C ALA A 323 1.05 -12.22 -19.94
N LYS A 324 2.15 -11.46 -19.80
CA LYS A 324 2.87 -10.92 -20.96
C LYS A 324 3.66 -11.99 -21.69
N THR A 325 4.30 -12.90 -20.96
CA THR A 325 5.06 -14.01 -21.54
C THR A 325 4.91 -15.29 -20.75
N GLN A 326 5.21 -16.42 -21.39
CA GLN A 326 5.26 -17.72 -20.73
C GLN A 326 6.32 -17.78 -19.63
N ASN A 327 7.49 -17.17 -19.84
CA ASN A 327 8.59 -17.17 -18.89
C ASN A 327 8.22 -16.43 -17.59
N ALA A 328 7.36 -15.40 -17.68
CA ALA A 328 6.86 -14.69 -16.49
C ALA A 328 6.12 -15.62 -15.51
N ILE A 329 5.47 -16.67 -16.01
CA ILE A 329 4.72 -17.64 -15.19
C ILE A 329 5.64 -18.73 -14.63
N LEU A 330 6.65 -19.14 -15.39
CA LEU A 330 7.48 -20.31 -15.05
C LEU A 330 8.63 -20.00 -14.09
N ASP A 331 9.21 -18.83 -14.24
CA ASP A 331 10.45 -18.48 -13.57
C ASP A 331 10.19 -17.60 -12.34
N ASN A 332 9.72 -18.20 -11.26
CA ASN A 332 9.46 -17.49 -10.00
C ASN A 332 10.73 -17.12 -9.24
N GLY A 333 11.92 -17.17 -9.88
CA GLY A 333 13.19 -16.82 -9.24
C GLY A 333 13.56 -17.68 -8.01
N VAL A 334 12.86 -18.80 -7.80
CA VAL A 334 13.16 -19.78 -6.76
C VAL A 334 13.68 -21.04 -7.43
N ASP A 335 14.76 -21.60 -6.94
CA ASP A 335 15.24 -22.94 -7.33
C ASP A 335 14.19 -23.98 -6.94
N LYS A 336 13.25 -24.22 -7.86
CA LYS A 336 12.19 -25.19 -7.65
C LYS A 336 12.68 -26.60 -8.03
N PRO A 337 12.25 -27.64 -7.28
CA PRO A 337 12.44 -29.02 -7.70
C PRO A 337 11.91 -29.25 -9.12
N ILE A 338 12.54 -30.17 -9.86
CA ILE A 338 12.18 -30.53 -11.25
C ILE A 338 10.67 -30.84 -11.38
N THR A 339 10.07 -31.49 -10.38
CA THR A 339 8.64 -31.80 -10.31
C THR A 339 7.72 -30.55 -10.34
N LEU A 340 8.15 -29.43 -9.70
CA LEU A 340 7.38 -28.17 -9.74
C LEU A 340 7.60 -27.40 -11.06
N LYS A 341 8.76 -27.56 -11.71
CA LYS A 341 9.01 -27.01 -13.06
C LYS A 341 8.15 -27.73 -14.12
N THR A 342 8.00 -29.04 -14.02
CA THR A 342 7.12 -29.81 -14.90
C THR A 342 5.65 -29.50 -14.69
N PHE A 343 5.20 -29.35 -13.43
CA PHE A 343 3.84 -28.93 -13.11
C PHE A 343 3.55 -27.52 -13.67
N GLY A 344 4.46 -26.58 -13.50
CA GLY A 344 4.34 -25.23 -14.06
C GLY A 344 4.26 -25.23 -15.59
N PHE A 345 4.99 -26.14 -16.27
CA PHE A 345 4.87 -26.32 -17.73
C PHE A 345 3.47 -26.80 -18.14
N PHE A 346 2.91 -27.79 -17.44
CA PHE A 346 1.56 -28.31 -17.71
C PHE A 346 0.51 -27.23 -17.40
N GLU A 347 0.56 -26.59 -16.23
CA GLU A 347 -0.36 -25.50 -15.87
C GLU A 347 -0.38 -24.43 -16.96
N ARG A 348 0.78 -23.96 -17.41
CA ARG A 348 0.89 -22.97 -18.47
C ARG A 348 0.26 -23.43 -19.77
N THR A 349 0.59 -24.63 -20.24
CA THR A 349 0.16 -25.13 -21.55
C THR A 349 -1.35 -25.37 -21.60
N PHE A 350 -1.92 -25.85 -20.50
CA PHE A 350 -3.35 -26.20 -20.45
C PHE A 350 -4.21 -25.02 -19.95
N THR A 351 -3.66 -24.13 -19.12
CA THR A 351 -4.42 -23.06 -18.45
C THR A 351 -4.50 -21.79 -19.29
N TYR A 352 -3.51 -21.51 -20.11
CA TYR A 352 -3.44 -20.29 -20.91
C TYR A 352 -3.59 -20.56 -22.41
N LYS A 353 -4.16 -19.60 -23.14
CA LYS A 353 -4.15 -19.51 -24.61
C LYS A 353 -3.22 -18.35 -25.02
N LYS A 354 -2.49 -18.55 -26.13
CA LYS A 354 -1.67 -17.49 -26.73
C LYS A 354 -2.59 -16.60 -27.58
N MET A 355 -2.44 -15.29 -27.41
CA MET A 355 -3.15 -14.28 -28.16
C MET A 355 -2.33 -13.85 -29.39
N GLU A 356 -2.96 -13.13 -30.34
CA GLU A 356 -2.31 -12.65 -31.57
C GLU A 356 -1.12 -11.72 -31.29
N ASP A 357 -1.21 -10.89 -30.24
CA ASP A 357 -0.14 -10.01 -29.77
C ASP A 357 1.00 -10.74 -29.04
N GLY A 358 0.94 -12.07 -28.98
CA GLY A 358 1.92 -12.91 -28.28
C GLY A 358 1.71 -13.02 -26.78
N SER A 359 0.83 -12.25 -26.18
CA SER A 359 0.45 -12.35 -24.77
C SER A 359 -0.31 -13.65 -24.49
N LEU A 360 -0.45 -13.96 -23.20
CA LEU A 360 -1.21 -15.11 -22.72
C LEU A 360 -2.46 -14.64 -22.01
N GLU A 361 -3.59 -15.30 -22.28
CA GLU A 361 -4.84 -15.11 -21.53
C GLU A 361 -5.26 -16.42 -20.88
N ARG A 362 -5.59 -16.39 -19.58
CA ARG A 362 -6.06 -17.57 -18.85
C ARG A 362 -7.39 -18.02 -19.43
N LYS A 363 -7.51 -19.31 -19.71
CA LYS A 363 -8.75 -19.91 -20.24
C LYS A 363 -9.86 -19.80 -19.21
N GLN A 364 -11.03 -19.33 -19.64
CA GLN A 364 -12.16 -18.99 -18.79
C GLN A 364 -12.63 -20.17 -17.91
N TRP A 365 -12.59 -21.38 -18.43
CA TRP A 365 -13.07 -22.58 -17.76
C TRP A 365 -12.11 -23.19 -16.73
N LEU A 366 -10.84 -22.74 -16.67
CA LEU A 366 -9.81 -23.25 -15.76
C LEU A 366 -9.38 -22.23 -14.68
N GLY A 367 -9.77 -20.97 -14.82
CA GLY A 367 -9.28 -19.91 -13.95
C GLY A 367 -10.16 -19.67 -12.73
N PRO A 368 -9.61 -19.68 -11.48
CA PRO A 368 -10.32 -19.13 -10.34
C PRO A 368 -10.79 -17.70 -10.64
N GLY A 369 -12.00 -17.37 -10.20
CA GLY A 369 -12.61 -16.05 -10.42
C GLY A 369 -13.05 -15.71 -11.85
N LEU A 370 -12.67 -16.53 -12.87
CA LEU A 370 -13.15 -16.41 -14.25
C LEU A 370 -14.50 -17.10 -14.50
N ARG A 371 -15.02 -17.79 -13.48
CA ARG A 371 -16.37 -18.36 -13.46
C ARG A 371 -17.15 -17.73 -12.32
N ALA A 372 -18.47 -17.67 -12.49
CA ALA A 372 -19.36 -17.31 -11.41
C ALA A 372 -19.26 -18.29 -10.24
N PHE A 373 -19.43 -17.80 -9.02
CA PHE A 373 -19.55 -18.64 -7.84
C PHE A 373 -20.80 -19.49 -7.94
N LYS A 374 -20.70 -20.79 -7.69
CA LYS A 374 -21.83 -21.73 -7.85
C LYS A 374 -22.47 -22.14 -6.53
N LYS A 375 -21.90 -21.78 -5.39
CA LYS A 375 -22.35 -22.26 -4.08
C LYS A 375 -22.87 -21.11 -3.23
N GLU A 376 -24.19 -21.06 -3.08
CA GLU A 376 -24.82 -20.16 -2.13
C GLU A 376 -24.65 -20.66 -0.69
N PRO A 377 -24.28 -19.80 0.26
CA PRO A 377 -24.29 -20.13 1.67
C PRO A 377 -25.72 -20.27 2.18
N LYS A 378 -25.92 -21.13 3.17
CA LYS A 378 -27.24 -21.41 3.76
C LYS A 378 -27.91 -20.19 4.41
N ASN A 379 -27.12 -19.20 4.82
CA ASN A 379 -27.58 -18.03 5.60
C ASN A 379 -27.14 -16.74 4.89
N LYS A 380 -27.60 -16.51 3.66
CA LYS A 380 -27.38 -15.28 2.91
C LYS A 380 -28.00 -14.09 3.66
N PHE A 381 -27.31 -12.96 3.73
CA PHE A 381 -27.81 -11.75 4.35
C PHE A 381 -28.50 -10.85 3.32
N THR A 382 -29.68 -10.38 3.65
CA THR A 382 -30.53 -9.55 2.76
C THR A 382 -30.87 -8.20 3.36
N GLY A 383 -30.34 -7.87 4.54
CA GLY A 383 -30.54 -6.59 5.20
C GLY A 383 -29.63 -5.47 4.65
N LYS A 384 -29.63 -4.34 5.33
CA LYS A 384 -28.78 -3.17 4.98
C LYS A 384 -27.30 -3.46 5.28
N VAL A 385 -26.41 -3.24 4.31
CA VAL A 385 -24.98 -3.49 4.45
C VAL A 385 -24.20 -2.19 4.37
N TYR A 386 -23.32 -1.98 5.33
CA TYR A 386 -22.25 -0.99 5.26
C TYR A 386 -20.91 -1.69 5.13
N VAL A 387 -20.02 -1.18 4.28
CA VAL A 387 -18.64 -1.67 4.18
C VAL A 387 -17.68 -0.56 4.55
N ILE A 388 -16.86 -0.79 5.57
CA ILE A 388 -15.82 0.14 6.00
C ILE A 388 -14.53 -0.20 5.24
N ILE A 389 -13.99 0.82 4.58
CA ILE A 389 -12.77 0.73 3.76
C ILE A 389 -11.75 1.80 4.13
N SER A 390 -10.48 1.53 3.83
CA SER A 390 -9.38 2.48 4.05
C SER A 390 -8.28 2.29 2.99
N PRO A 391 -7.23 3.14 2.98
CA PRO A 391 -6.06 2.94 2.12
C PRO A 391 -5.34 1.59 2.36
N LYS A 392 -5.56 0.92 3.48
CA LYS A 392 -5.04 -0.42 3.77
C LYS A 392 -5.91 -1.54 3.19
N THR A 393 -7.14 -1.25 2.76
CA THR A 393 -7.97 -2.21 2.03
C THR A 393 -7.34 -2.47 0.66
N TYR A 394 -6.69 -3.65 0.52
CA TYR A 394 -5.81 -3.92 -0.61
C TYR A 394 -5.96 -5.34 -1.16
N SER A 395 -5.53 -5.58 -2.42
CA SER A 395 -5.54 -6.91 -3.05
C SER A 395 -6.92 -7.58 -2.93
N GLY A 396 -7.03 -8.79 -2.39
CA GLY A 396 -8.30 -9.51 -2.21
C GLY A 396 -9.38 -8.70 -1.47
N ALA A 397 -9.02 -7.87 -0.49
CA ALA A 397 -9.99 -7.02 0.20
C ALA A 397 -10.54 -5.91 -0.69
N SER A 398 -9.71 -5.35 -1.58
CA SER A 398 -10.19 -4.43 -2.62
C SER A 398 -11.07 -5.16 -3.62
N GLU A 399 -10.72 -6.38 -4.03
CA GLU A 399 -11.55 -7.18 -4.94
C GLU A 399 -12.93 -7.48 -4.36
N PHE A 400 -13.03 -7.81 -3.06
CA PHE A 400 -14.31 -7.90 -2.35
C PHE A 400 -15.07 -6.58 -2.43
N SER A 401 -14.41 -5.47 -2.11
CA SER A 401 -15.01 -4.14 -2.15
C SER A 401 -15.50 -3.77 -3.56
N ASN A 402 -14.71 -4.11 -4.58
CA ASN A 402 -15.04 -3.88 -5.99
C ASN A 402 -16.31 -4.65 -6.41
N MET A 403 -16.42 -5.92 -5.99
CA MET A 403 -17.61 -6.75 -6.27
C MET A 403 -18.87 -6.18 -5.59
N MET A 404 -18.76 -5.79 -4.31
CA MET A 404 -19.87 -5.19 -3.56
C MET A 404 -20.29 -3.85 -4.16
N TYR A 405 -19.30 -2.99 -4.54
CA TYR A 405 -19.55 -1.67 -5.08
C TYR A 405 -20.19 -1.72 -6.47
N THR A 406 -19.67 -2.56 -7.38
CA THR A 406 -20.20 -2.65 -8.76
C THR A 406 -21.64 -3.14 -8.79
N LYS A 407 -22.07 -3.91 -7.79
CA LYS A 407 -23.42 -4.47 -7.66
C LYS A 407 -24.35 -3.66 -6.73
N ASP A 408 -23.91 -2.51 -6.24
CA ASP A 408 -24.68 -1.65 -5.33
C ASP A 408 -25.18 -2.39 -4.07
N LEU A 409 -24.39 -3.34 -3.56
CA LEU A 409 -24.78 -4.22 -2.44
C LEU A 409 -24.52 -3.60 -1.07
N ALA A 410 -23.82 -2.46 -1.01
CA ALA A 410 -23.46 -1.83 0.26
C ALA A 410 -23.28 -0.33 0.15
N THR A 411 -23.44 0.34 1.28
CA THR A 411 -23.01 1.73 1.47
C THR A 411 -21.58 1.73 2.01
N PHE A 412 -20.65 2.39 1.31
CA PHE A 412 -19.24 2.43 1.67
C PHE A 412 -18.93 3.65 2.53
N VAL A 413 -18.18 3.43 3.63
CA VAL A 413 -17.78 4.46 4.60
C VAL A 413 -16.27 4.36 4.86
N GLY A 414 -15.62 5.50 5.11
CA GLY A 414 -14.19 5.55 5.43
C GLY A 414 -13.37 6.31 4.41
N GLN A 415 -12.31 5.71 3.87
CA GLN A 415 -11.43 6.32 2.88
C GLN A 415 -11.25 5.39 1.67
N GLU A 416 -10.84 5.97 0.52
CA GLU A 416 -10.58 5.22 -0.72
C GLU A 416 -9.69 4.00 -0.47
N THR A 417 -10.03 2.85 -1.09
CA THR A 417 -9.22 1.62 -1.00
C THR A 417 -7.83 1.83 -1.60
N GLY A 418 -6.83 1.16 -1.03
CA GLY A 418 -5.47 1.16 -1.58
C GLY A 418 -5.34 0.38 -2.87
N GLY A 419 -6.13 -0.66 -3.06
CA GLY A 419 -6.16 -1.43 -4.30
C GLY A 419 -7.11 -0.84 -5.34
N GLY A 420 -6.74 -1.01 -6.62
CA GLY A 420 -7.46 -0.45 -7.76
C GLY A 420 -8.84 -1.07 -7.99
N TYR A 421 -9.81 -0.25 -8.41
CA TYR A 421 -11.18 -0.70 -8.70
C TYR A 421 -11.25 -1.61 -9.93
N LEU A 422 -10.45 -1.32 -10.96
CA LEU A 422 -10.47 -2.08 -12.21
C LEU A 422 -9.70 -3.42 -12.12
N GLY A 423 -8.99 -3.63 -11.03
CA GLY A 423 -8.16 -4.81 -10.79
C GLY A 423 -6.73 -4.46 -10.42
N ASN A 424 -5.84 -5.42 -10.54
CA ASN A 424 -4.45 -5.29 -10.12
C ASN A 424 -3.51 -6.17 -10.97
N THR A 425 -2.21 -5.97 -10.81
CA THR A 425 -1.20 -6.87 -11.34
C THR A 425 -0.50 -7.56 -10.18
N SER A 426 -0.68 -8.87 -10.05
CA SER A 426 -0.23 -9.67 -8.90
C SER A 426 0.10 -11.12 -9.29
N GLY A 427 -0.11 -12.07 -8.40
CA GLY A 427 0.09 -13.49 -8.62
C GLY A 427 1.56 -13.89 -8.64
N TYR A 428 2.01 -14.62 -9.66
CA TYR A 428 3.42 -15.01 -9.80
C TYR A 428 4.30 -13.78 -9.90
N SER A 429 5.39 -13.75 -9.14
CA SER A 429 6.32 -12.63 -9.14
C SER A 429 7.70 -13.06 -9.63
N GLN A 430 8.18 -12.39 -10.68
CA GLN A 430 9.57 -12.53 -11.13
C GLN A 430 10.47 -11.69 -10.21
N LYS A 431 11.55 -12.32 -9.71
CA LYS A 431 12.56 -11.64 -8.91
C LYS A 431 13.77 -11.33 -9.78
N VAL A 432 13.83 -10.11 -10.30
CA VAL A 432 15.01 -9.61 -11.01
C VAL A 432 16.01 -9.10 -9.98
N VAL A 433 17.19 -9.71 -9.94
CA VAL A 433 18.32 -9.28 -9.11
C VAL A 433 19.33 -8.59 -9.99
N LEU A 434 19.56 -7.29 -9.77
CA LEU A 434 20.53 -6.51 -10.51
C LEU A 434 21.96 -6.99 -10.13
N PRO A 435 22.77 -7.44 -11.11
CA PRO A 435 23.98 -8.21 -10.81
C PRO A 435 25.06 -7.40 -10.10
N ASN A 436 25.11 -6.09 -10.26
CA ASN A 436 26.16 -5.25 -9.68
C ASN A 436 25.70 -4.59 -8.37
N SER A 437 24.56 -3.91 -8.36
CA SER A 437 24.02 -3.23 -7.18
C SER A 437 23.34 -4.17 -6.18
N LYS A 438 23.03 -5.41 -6.56
CA LYS A 438 22.27 -6.39 -5.75
C LYS A 438 20.86 -5.92 -5.37
N ILE A 439 20.38 -4.84 -5.96
CA ILE A 439 18.98 -4.41 -5.83
C ILE A 439 18.08 -5.50 -6.41
N LYS A 440 17.03 -5.84 -5.69
CA LYS A 440 16.05 -6.85 -6.10
C LYS A 440 14.75 -6.15 -6.49
N VAL A 441 14.15 -6.55 -7.62
CA VAL A 441 12.85 -6.05 -8.05
C VAL A 441 11.90 -7.23 -8.22
N ALA A 442 10.78 -7.19 -7.52
CA ALA A 442 9.69 -8.16 -7.69
C ALA A 442 8.71 -7.60 -8.72
N ILE A 443 8.58 -8.30 -9.83
CA ILE A 443 7.74 -7.92 -10.96
C ILE A 443 6.58 -8.90 -11.06
N PRO A 444 5.32 -8.48 -10.78
CA PRO A 444 4.17 -9.37 -10.85
C PRO A 444 3.86 -9.74 -12.31
N ALA A 445 3.53 -11.01 -12.52
CA ALA A 445 3.40 -11.58 -13.85
C ALA A 445 1.97 -11.62 -14.38
N LEU A 446 0.95 -11.57 -13.50
CA LEU A 446 -0.45 -11.68 -13.92
C LEU A 446 -1.20 -10.36 -13.74
N GLN A 447 -1.89 -9.94 -14.79
CA GLN A 447 -2.82 -8.82 -14.74
C GLN A 447 -4.25 -9.37 -14.59
N PHE A 448 -4.87 -9.05 -13.45
CA PHE A 448 -6.26 -9.39 -13.14
C PHE A 448 -7.16 -8.21 -13.47
N ILE A 449 -8.00 -8.36 -14.49
CA ILE A 449 -8.96 -7.34 -14.91
C ILE A 449 -10.32 -7.72 -14.32
N MET A 450 -10.81 -6.90 -13.38
CA MET A 450 -12.09 -7.12 -12.70
C MET A 450 -13.26 -7.00 -13.68
N ASN A 451 -14.33 -7.75 -13.39
CA ASN A 451 -15.57 -7.66 -14.12
C ASN A 451 -16.51 -6.64 -13.45
N VAL A 452 -16.13 -5.39 -13.48
CA VAL A 452 -16.85 -4.29 -12.83
C VAL A 452 -17.40 -3.32 -13.85
N GLU A 453 -18.50 -2.64 -13.49
CA GLU A 453 -19.05 -1.52 -14.25
C GLU A 453 -18.17 -0.26 -14.05
N PRO A 454 -18.02 0.61 -15.06
CA PRO A 454 -17.16 1.78 -14.99
C PRO A 454 -17.77 2.93 -14.15
N LYS A 455 -18.08 2.66 -12.88
CA LYS A 455 -18.73 3.61 -11.96
C LYS A 455 -17.76 4.63 -11.35
N LEU A 456 -16.46 4.38 -11.42
CA LEU A 456 -15.43 5.20 -10.80
C LEU A 456 -14.42 5.72 -11.83
N PRO A 457 -13.74 6.83 -11.57
CA PRO A 457 -12.70 7.34 -12.46
C PRO A 457 -11.58 6.30 -12.68
N PHE A 458 -11.02 6.30 -13.88
CA PHE A 458 -9.95 5.38 -14.26
C PHE A 458 -8.76 5.47 -13.29
N GLY A 459 -8.28 4.32 -12.85
CA GLY A 459 -7.11 4.20 -11.98
C GLY A 459 -7.35 4.55 -10.51
N ARG A 460 -8.60 4.71 -10.08
CA ARG A 460 -8.96 4.91 -8.67
C ARG A 460 -9.31 3.58 -8.00
N GLY A 461 -9.22 3.54 -6.68
CA GLY A 461 -9.80 2.51 -5.83
C GLY A 461 -11.31 2.72 -5.64
N VAL A 462 -11.95 1.93 -4.79
CA VAL A 462 -13.33 2.21 -4.36
C VAL A 462 -13.32 3.49 -3.53
N ILE A 463 -14.03 4.50 -4.01
CA ILE A 463 -14.23 5.76 -3.31
C ILE A 463 -15.46 5.58 -2.42
N PRO A 464 -15.36 5.82 -1.10
CA PRO A 464 -16.51 5.64 -0.21
C PRO A 464 -17.62 6.65 -0.49
N HIS A 465 -18.86 6.27 -0.25
CA HIS A 465 -20.02 7.17 -0.31
C HIS A 465 -19.92 8.26 0.77
N TYR A 466 -19.39 7.89 1.94
CA TYR A 466 -19.16 8.80 3.06
C TYR A 466 -17.70 8.75 3.50
N LYS A 467 -16.99 9.84 3.24
CA LYS A 467 -15.58 9.95 3.66
C LYS A 467 -15.51 10.22 5.15
N VAL A 468 -14.86 9.33 5.89
CA VAL A 468 -14.60 9.45 7.32
C VAL A 468 -13.10 9.30 7.57
N ILE A 469 -12.53 10.30 8.25
CA ILE A 469 -11.13 10.29 8.70
C ILE A 469 -11.20 10.38 10.22
N PRO A 470 -10.54 9.46 10.98
CA PRO A 470 -10.53 9.53 12.44
C PRO A 470 -9.80 10.79 12.92
N THR A 471 -10.21 11.34 14.06
CA THR A 471 -9.38 12.30 14.78
C THR A 471 -8.16 11.60 15.37
N PHE A 472 -7.17 12.38 15.83
CA PHE A 472 -6.00 11.78 16.47
C PHE A 472 -6.38 11.02 17.75
N GLU A 473 -7.32 11.53 18.53
CA GLU A 473 -7.84 10.89 19.75
C GLU A 473 -8.49 9.55 19.44
N GLN A 474 -9.36 9.48 18.43
CA GLN A 474 -9.99 8.22 17.98
C GLN A 474 -8.93 7.22 17.45
N TYR A 475 -7.91 7.72 16.74
CA TYR A 475 -6.83 6.88 16.24
C TYR A 475 -6.02 6.22 17.38
N ILE A 476 -5.71 6.99 18.45
CA ILE A 476 -4.93 6.51 19.59
C ILE A 476 -5.77 5.63 20.53
N SER A 477 -7.05 5.97 20.75
CA SER A 477 -7.96 5.14 21.57
C SER A 477 -8.34 3.83 20.91
N GLY A 478 -8.11 3.70 19.58
CA GLY A 478 -8.57 2.56 18.80
C GLY A 478 -10.08 2.58 18.49
N GLU A 479 -10.74 3.71 18.74
CA GLU A 479 -12.15 3.90 18.37
C GLU A 479 -12.32 3.86 16.85
N ASN A 480 -13.38 3.20 16.40
CA ASN A 480 -13.67 3.12 14.98
C ASN A 480 -14.61 4.26 14.55
N ALA A 481 -14.02 5.37 14.12
CA ALA A 481 -14.76 6.56 13.68
C ALA A 481 -15.82 6.26 12.61
N SER A 482 -15.58 5.27 11.74
CA SER A 482 -16.55 4.88 10.71
C SER A 482 -17.74 4.14 11.29
N VAL A 483 -17.53 3.29 12.31
CA VAL A 483 -18.65 2.65 13.04
C VAL A 483 -19.49 3.70 13.75
N GLU A 484 -18.86 4.64 14.46
CA GLU A 484 -19.57 5.74 15.14
C GLU A 484 -20.39 6.57 14.17
N TYR A 485 -19.79 6.92 13.01
CA TYR A 485 -20.50 7.62 11.95
C TYR A 485 -21.74 6.87 11.49
N ILE A 486 -21.61 5.56 11.20
CA ILE A 486 -22.72 4.71 10.74
C ILE A 486 -23.83 4.66 11.79
N LEU A 487 -23.50 4.41 13.05
CA LEU A 487 -24.48 4.35 14.15
C LEU A 487 -25.21 5.66 14.33
N LYS A 488 -24.50 6.80 14.21
CA LYS A 488 -25.11 8.12 14.25
C LYS A 488 -26.10 8.36 13.09
N GLN A 489 -25.74 7.96 11.87
CA GLN A 489 -26.65 8.07 10.71
C GLN A 489 -27.90 7.20 10.90
N LEU A 490 -27.75 5.97 11.37
CA LEU A 490 -28.88 5.07 11.63
C LEU A 490 -29.85 5.60 12.69
N LYS A 491 -29.35 6.33 13.70
CA LYS A 491 -30.19 6.98 14.72
C LYS A 491 -30.93 8.20 14.18
N ASN A 492 -30.40 8.87 13.17
CA ASN A 492 -31.04 10.03 12.55
C ASN A 492 -32.09 9.63 11.50
N ASP A 493 -32.03 8.41 10.97
CA ASP A 493 -32.98 7.85 9.99
C ASP A 493 -34.25 7.25 10.69
N LEU A 494 -34.25 7.14 12.03
CA LEU A 494 -35.37 6.69 12.88
C LEU A 494 -36.19 7.87 13.40
#